data_47cbcb9b561f5df82150f55dc569807b
#
_entry.id   47cbcb9b561f5df82150f55dc569807b
#
_cell.length_a   1.000
_cell.length_b   1.000
_cell.length_c   1.000
_cell.angle_alpha   90.00
_cell.angle_beta   90.00
_cell.angle_gamma   90.00
#
_symmetry.space_group_name_H-M   'P 1'
#
loop_
_entity.id
_entity.type
_entity.pdbx_description
1 polymer ?
#
loop_
_entity_poly.entity_id
_entity_poly.type
_entity_poly.pdbx_seq_one_letter_code
_entity_poly.pdbx_strand_id
1 'polypeptide(L)'
;MFGKRYGRMTARAWLSREAEQTSIITTLAVAILATLCYLTVRILCESPYRVMLELGISDLIPPVWLFTLLQTLAFFTAGCAAGFVLGYCSFGCAAEKYKGCMLYVLVTVLELCWYPSLFVGGLVFLTLVESLLAMALAILTTIVFFRVSCFSGFIFVLHDIWVFSILILSFRIFFRN
;
A
#
# COMPACT_ATOMS: atom_id res chain seq x y z
N MET A 1 12.92 5.63 29.97
CA MET A 1 12.29 6.63 30.86
C MET A 1 11.29 7.52 30.06
N PHE A 2 10.31 6.90 29.36
CA PHE A 2 9.36 7.57 28.43
C PHE A 2 7.89 7.48 28.88
N GLY A 3 7.61 7.18 30.12
CA GLY A 3 6.30 6.74 30.62
C GLY A 3 5.45 7.75 31.39
N LYS A 4 5.65 9.08 31.33
CA LYS A 4 4.93 9.98 32.26
C LYS A 4 4.33 11.29 31.70
N ARG A 5 4.05 11.44 30.41
CA ARG A 5 3.38 12.67 29.90
C ARG A 5 2.14 12.46 29.03
N TYR A 6 1.57 11.27 28.94
CA TYR A 6 0.29 11.08 28.24
C TYR A 6 -0.89 11.07 29.24
N GLY A 7 -0.96 12.11 30.07
CA GLY A 7 -2.15 12.35 30.88
C GLY A 7 -3.29 12.83 29.99
N ARG A 8 -4.31 11.97 29.79
CA ARG A 8 -5.68 12.28 29.33
C ARG A 8 -5.82 13.33 28.20
N MET A 9 -5.03 13.25 27.14
CA MET A 9 -5.42 13.93 25.90
C MET A 9 -6.57 13.16 25.27
N THR A 10 -7.65 13.87 24.90
CA THR A 10 -8.72 13.26 24.10
C THR A 10 -8.14 12.83 22.74
N ALA A 11 -8.63 11.72 22.17
CA ALA A 11 -8.19 11.25 20.86
C ALA A 11 -8.21 12.36 19.78
N ARG A 12 -9.14 13.31 19.90
CA ARG A 12 -9.29 14.47 19.02
C ARG A 12 -8.14 15.47 19.16
N ALA A 13 -7.68 15.76 20.37
CA ALA A 13 -6.56 16.68 20.61
C ALA A 13 -5.23 16.05 20.19
N TRP A 14 -5.13 14.71 20.27
CA TRP A 14 -3.97 13.97 19.81
C TRP A 14 -3.87 13.97 18.27
N LEU A 15 -4.98 13.68 17.57
CA LEU A 15 -5.05 13.71 16.10
C LEU A 15 -4.78 15.10 15.52
N SER A 16 -5.30 16.17 16.15
CA SER A 16 -5.03 17.53 15.70
C SER A 16 -3.56 17.91 15.81
N ARG A 17 -2.91 17.48 16.88
CA ARG A 17 -1.48 17.76 17.08
C ARG A 17 -0.57 17.03 16.09
N GLU A 18 -0.89 15.79 15.73
CA GLU A 18 -0.15 15.08 14.68
C GLU A 18 -0.35 15.74 13.31
N ALA A 19 -1.58 16.15 13.00
CA ALA A 19 -1.89 16.83 11.74
C ALA A 19 -1.16 18.18 11.60
N GLU A 20 -1.04 18.96 12.68
CA GLU A 20 -0.31 20.23 12.68
C GLU A 20 1.21 20.06 12.44
N GLN A 21 1.77 18.92 12.81
CA GLN A 21 3.19 18.63 12.64
C GLN A 21 3.54 18.03 11.27
N THR A 22 2.55 17.79 10.41
CA THR A 22 2.74 17.12 9.14
C THR A 22 2.53 18.05 7.96
N SER A 23 3.43 18.02 6.99
CA SER A 23 3.27 18.75 5.74
C SER A 23 2.20 18.09 4.85
N ILE A 24 1.05 18.72 4.73
CA ILE A 24 -0.04 18.30 3.84
C ILE A 24 0.44 18.21 2.38
N ILE A 25 1.28 19.15 1.98
CA ILE A 25 1.85 19.18 0.61
C ILE A 25 2.67 17.92 0.35
N THR A 26 3.55 17.52 1.27
CA THR A 26 4.35 16.30 1.15
C THR A 26 3.45 15.06 1.08
N THR A 27 2.42 15.00 1.92
CA THR A 27 1.46 13.90 1.94
C THR A 27 0.74 13.75 0.60
N LEU A 28 0.19 14.83 0.07
CA LEU A 28 -0.51 14.82 -1.21
C LEU A 28 0.44 14.52 -2.38
N ALA A 29 1.66 15.06 -2.37
CA ALA A 29 2.63 14.82 -3.43
C ALA A 29 3.00 13.33 -3.52
N VAL A 30 3.25 12.66 -2.38
CA VAL A 30 3.58 11.24 -2.36
C VAL A 30 2.37 10.39 -2.77
N ALA A 31 1.16 10.73 -2.32
CA ALA A 31 -0.06 10.03 -2.69
C ALA A 31 -0.35 10.12 -4.20
N ILE A 32 -0.22 11.31 -4.77
CA ILE A 32 -0.41 11.54 -6.21
C ILE A 32 0.67 10.77 -7.00
N LEU A 33 1.94 10.84 -6.58
CA LEU A 33 3.03 10.14 -7.25
C LEU A 33 2.80 8.62 -7.27
N ALA A 34 2.46 8.02 -6.13
CA ALA A 34 2.17 6.59 -6.03
C ALA A 34 1.01 6.17 -6.95
N THR A 35 -0.06 6.96 -6.95
CA THR A 35 -1.23 6.74 -7.80
C THR A 35 -0.89 6.84 -9.28
N LEU A 36 -0.09 7.85 -9.67
CA LEU A 36 0.35 8.02 -11.06
C LEU A 36 1.25 6.86 -11.51
N CYS A 37 2.17 6.38 -10.65
CA CYS A 37 2.98 5.20 -10.96
C CYS A 37 2.10 3.98 -11.25
N TYR A 38 1.11 3.71 -10.41
CA TYR A 38 0.16 2.62 -10.65
C TYR A 38 -0.61 2.81 -11.96
N LEU A 39 -1.21 3.98 -12.20
CA LEU A 39 -1.98 4.24 -13.41
C LEU A 39 -1.13 4.10 -14.68
N THR A 40 0.15 4.52 -14.62
CA THR A 40 1.10 4.33 -15.74
C THR A 40 1.31 2.85 -16.04
N VAL A 41 1.61 2.04 -15.03
CA VAL A 41 1.76 0.57 -15.21
C VAL A 41 0.46 -0.03 -15.75
N ARG A 42 -0.69 0.41 -15.22
CA ARG A 42 -2.01 -0.06 -15.64
C ARG A 42 -2.30 0.26 -17.12
N ILE A 43 -1.89 1.42 -17.61
CA ILE A 43 -2.08 1.81 -19.02
C ILE A 43 -1.14 1.04 -19.94
N LEU A 44 0.09 0.76 -19.48
CA LEU A 44 1.09 0.02 -20.25
C LEU A 44 0.80 -1.48 -20.35
N CYS A 45 0.05 -2.04 -19.39
CA CYS A 45 -0.36 -3.44 -19.44
C CYS A 45 -1.58 -3.63 -20.36
N GLU A 46 -1.64 -4.75 -21.06
CA GLU A 46 -2.80 -5.14 -21.85
C GLU A 46 -4.08 -5.19 -21.00
N SER A 47 -5.24 -5.20 -21.67
CA SER A 47 -6.53 -5.25 -21.00
C SER A 47 -6.61 -6.48 -20.07
N PRO A 48 -6.72 -6.31 -18.74
CA PRO A 48 -6.80 -7.41 -17.80
C PRO A 48 -7.91 -8.39 -18.14
N TYR A 49 -8.99 -7.90 -18.74
CA TYR A 49 -10.17 -8.71 -19.12
C TYR A 49 -9.81 -9.82 -20.10
N ARG A 50 -8.95 -9.53 -21.09
CA ARG A 50 -8.53 -10.53 -22.09
C ARG A 50 -7.74 -11.66 -21.43
N VAL A 51 -6.76 -11.33 -20.61
CA VAL A 51 -5.94 -12.31 -19.90
C VAL A 51 -6.78 -13.09 -18.88
N MET A 52 -7.72 -12.44 -18.20
CA MET A 52 -8.65 -13.10 -17.28
C MET A 52 -9.52 -14.14 -17.98
N LEU A 53 -9.97 -13.86 -19.21
CA LEU A 53 -10.70 -14.82 -20.03
C LEU A 53 -9.81 -16.00 -20.45
N GLU A 54 -8.59 -15.72 -20.91
CA GLU A 54 -7.64 -16.75 -21.34
C GLU A 54 -7.22 -17.67 -20.17
N LEU A 55 -7.06 -17.14 -18.96
CA LEU A 55 -6.77 -17.90 -17.75
C LEU A 55 -8.01 -18.53 -17.11
N GLY A 56 -9.22 -18.28 -17.64
CA GLY A 56 -10.47 -18.80 -17.10
C GLY A 56 -10.81 -18.30 -15.70
N ILE A 57 -10.32 -17.12 -15.31
CA ILE A 57 -10.44 -16.53 -13.96
C ILE A 57 -11.40 -15.33 -13.89
N SER A 58 -12.14 -15.08 -14.97
CA SER A 58 -13.06 -13.93 -15.06
C SER A 58 -14.12 -13.89 -13.98
N ASP A 59 -14.49 -15.02 -13.41
CA ASP A 59 -15.46 -15.17 -12.31
C ASP A 59 -14.84 -14.93 -10.91
N LEU A 60 -13.53 -14.91 -10.80
CA LEU A 60 -12.82 -14.70 -9.54
C LEU A 60 -12.50 -13.22 -9.26
N ILE A 61 -12.52 -12.40 -10.29
CA ILE A 61 -12.09 -11.00 -10.19
C ILE A 61 -13.34 -10.10 -10.35
N PRO A 62 -13.48 -9.06 -9.50
CA PRO A 62 -14.56 -8.10 -9.66
C PRO A 62 -14.49 -7.40 -11.02
N PRO A 63 -15.57 -6.74 -11.48
CA PRO A 63 -15.55 -5.97 -12.72
C PRO A 63 -14.30 -5.08 -12.82
N VAL A 64 -13.68 -5.03 -14.00
CA VAL A 64 -12.38 -4.36 -14.21
C VAL A 64 -12.36 -2.91 -13.70
N TRP A 65 -13.46 -2.18 -13.87
CA TRP A 65 -13.58 -0.81 -13.37
C TRP A 65 -13.52 -0.74 -11.83
N LEU A 66 -14.18 -1.69 -11.15
CA LEU A 66 -14.19 -1.74 -9.67
C LEU A 66 -12.83 -2.15 -9.15
N PHE A 67 -12.20 -3.16 -9.76
CA PHE A 67 -10.84 -3.57 -9.43
C PHE A 67 -9.84 -2.41 -9.58
N THR A 68 -9.89 -1.70 -10.71
CA THR A 68 -9.04 -0.53 -10.97
C THR A 68 -9.29 0.59 -9.95
N LEU A 69 -10.55 0.85 -9.60
CA LEU A 69 -10.91 1.87 -8.61
C LEU A 69 -10.35 1.53 -7.23
N LEU A 70 -10.57 0.29 -6.76
CA LEU A 70 -10.11 -0.16 -5.45
C LEU A 70 -8.59 -0.12 -5.35
N GLN A 71 -7.90 -0.54 -6.40
CA GLN A 71 -6.44 -0.49 -6.43
C GLN A 71 -5.90 0.94 -6.49
N THR A 72 -6.55 1.83 -7.24
CA THR A 72 -6.22 3.26 -7.24
C THR A 72 -6.35 3.86 -5.84
N LEU A 73 -7.44 3.54 -5.12
CA LEU A 73 -7.65 3.98 -3.74
C LEU A 73 -6.59 3.40 -2.80
N ALA A 74 -6.20 2.13 -2.97
CA ALA A 74 -5.18 1.49 -2.16
C ALA A 74 -3.81 2.18 -2.33
N PHE A 75 -3.39 2.47 -3.57
CA PHE A 75 -2.14 3.21 -3.81
C PHE A 75 -2.20 4.65 -3.29
N PHE A 76 -3.35 5.31 -3.42
CA PHE A 76 -3.55 6.65 -2.87
C PHE A 76 -3.45 6.65 -1.34
N THR A 77 -4.12 5.73 -0.65
CA THR A 77 -4.08 5.64 0.82
C THR A 77 -2.70 5.27 1.33
N ALA A 78 -2.01 4.32 0.68
CA ALA A 78 -0.63 3.97 0.99
C ALA A 78 0.32 5.17 0.82
N GLY A 79 0.17 5.91 -0.28
CA GLY A 79 0.92 7.14 -0.54
C GLY A 79 0.63 8.23 0.49
N CYS A 80 -0.62 8.40 0.94
CA CYS A 80 -0.97 9.29 2.04
C CYS A 80 -0.25 8.89 3.33
N ALA A 81 -0.26 7.59 3.70
CA ALA A 81 0.42 7.11 4.89
C ALA A 81 1.93 7.37 4.85
N ALA A 82 2.58 7.05 3.72
CA ALA A 82 4.01 7.29 3.52
C ALA A 82 4.36 8.78 3.51
N GLY A 83 3.57 9.60 2.82
CA GLY A 83 3.74 11.04 2.78
C GLY A 83 3.55 11.69 4.14
N PHE A 84 2.63 11.16 4.95
CA PHE A 84 2.44 11.59 6.33
C PHE A 84 3.70 11.30 7.19
N VAL A 85 4.27 10.09 7.07
CA VAL A 85 5.53 9.72 7.74
C VAL A 85 6.68 10.63 7.30
N LEU A 86 6.80 10.91 6.00
CA LEU A 86 7.83 11.80 5.47
C LEU A 86 7.68 13.23 5.97
N GLY A 87 6.46 13.75 5.97
CA GLY A 87 6.15 15.12 6.41
C GLY A 87 6.17 15.32 7.92
N TYR A 88 6.17 14.25 8.71
CA TYR A 88 6.10 14.35 10.17
C TYR A 88 7.41 14.85 10.76
N CYS A 89 7.35 16.04 11.37
CA CYS A 89 8.51 16.72 11.96
C CYS A 89 8.72 16.27 13.42
N SER A 90 9.31 15.09 13.64
CA SER A 90 9.72 14.64 14.98
C SER A 90 11.22 14.48 15.06
N PHE A 91 11.84 15.20 15.99
CA PHE A 91 13.25 15.04 16.32
C PHE A 91 13.46 13.68 17.03
N GLY A 92 14.30 12.81 16.47
CA GLY A 92 14.66 11.51 17.04
C GLY A 92 14.12 10.29 16.29
N CYS A 93 13.20 10.44 15.34
CA CYS A 93 12.62 9.31 14.56
C CYS A 93 13.21 9.17 13.15
N ALA A 94 14.32 9.84 12.83
CA ALA A 94 14.85 9.85 11.47
C ALA A 94 15.17 8.46 10.92
N ALA A 95 15.77 7.59 11.73
CA ALA A 95 16.09 6.21 11.32
C ALA A 95 14.84 5.37 11.03
N GLU A 96 13.81 5.48 11.88
CA GLU A 96 12.54 4.75 11.69
C GLU A 96 11.76 5.28 10.46
N LYS A 97 11.78 6.60 10.24
CA LYS A 97 11.19 7.21 9.03
C LYS A 97 11.87 6.66 7.77
N TYR A 98 13.21 6.65 7.73
CA TYR A 98 13.96 6.14 6.59
C TYR A 98 13.63 4.66 6.33
N LYS A 99 13.65 3.82 7.37
CA LYS A 99 13.27 2.40 7.26
C LYS A 99 11.84 2.23 6.74
N GLY A 100 10.89 2.98 7.29
CA GLY A 100 9.49 2.93 6.87
C GLY A 100 9.32 3.31 5.40
N CYS A 101 9.99 4.37 4.94
CA CYS A 101 9.95 4.80 3.55
C CYS A 101 10.59 3.77 2.61
N MET A 102 11.72 3.17 3.00
CA MET A 102 12.36 2.10 2.21
C MET A 102 11.46 0.86 2.08
N LEU A 103 10.85 0.42 3.17
CA LEU A 103 9.90 -0.69 3.16
C LEU A 103 8.68 -0.36 2.29
N TYR A 104 8.12 0.84 2.40
CA TYR A 104 7.03 1.30 1.55
C TYR A 104 7.38 1.25 0.06
N VAL A 105 8.57 1.72 -0.33
CA VAL A 105 9.02 1.66 -1.73
C VAL A 105 9.12 0.21 -2.20
N LEU A 106 9.66 -0.70 -1.37
CA LEU A 106 9.75 -2.12 -1.72
C LEU A 106 8.37 -2.76 -1.92
N VAL A 107 7.42 -2.49 -1.03
CA VAL A 107 6.02 -2.95 -1.18
C VAL A 107 5.43 -2.44 -2.48
N THR A 108 5.55 -1.13 -2.72
CA THR A 108 5.02 -0.47 -3.92
C THR A 108 5.61 -1.07 -5.21
N VAL A 109 6.92 -1.35 -5.23
CA VAL A 109 7.57 -1.98 -6.40
C VAL A 109 7.03 -3.39 -6.63
N LEU A 110 6.91 -4.21 -5.59
CA LEU A 110 6.35 -5.57 -5.73
C LEU A 110 4.92 -5.55 -6.25
N GLU A 111 4.09 -4.66 -5.74
CA GLU A 111 2.70 -4.52 -6.22
C GLU A 111 2.62 -4.04 -7.67
N LEU A 112 3.52 -3.14 -8.07
CA LEU A 112 3.61 -2.69 -9.47
C LEU A 112 4.10 -3.81 -10.39
N CYS A 113 5.02 -4.67 -9.92
CA CYS A 113 5.51 -5.83 -10.68
C CYS A 113 4.45 -6.93 -10.81
N TRP A 114 3.61 -7.12 -9.79
CA TRP A 114 2.53 -8.10 -9.81
C TRP A 114 1.61 -7.95 -11.04
N TYR A 115 1.36 -6.71 -11.45
CA TYR A 115 0.46 -6.40 -12.56
C TYR A 115 0.99 -6.94 -13.91
N PRO A 116 2.20 -6.58 -14.36
CA PRO A 116 2.76 -7.13 -15.59
C PRO A 116 3.07 -8.62 -15.49
N SER A 117 3.47 -9.12 -14.33
CA SER A 117 3.73 -10.55 -14.12
C SER A 117 2.50 -11.39 -14.42
N LEU A 118 1.30 -10.96 -13.99
CA LEU A 118 0.06 -11.67 -14.26
C LEU A 118 -0.49 -11.37 -15.66
N PHE A 119 -0.64 -10.08 -16.01
CA PHE A 119 -1.42 -9.67 -17.18
C PHE A 119 -0.61 -9.59 -18.49
N VAL A 120 0.69 -9.60 -18.43
CA VAL A 120 1.56 -9.63 -19.62
C VAL A 120 2.28 -10.98 -19.73
N GLY A 121 2.84 -11.43 -18.62
CA GLY A 121 3.66 -12.65 -18.58
C GLY A 121 2.87 -13.95 -18.35
N GLY A 122 1.65 -13.89 -17.81
CA GLY A 122 0.90 -15.08 -17.38
C GLY A 122 1.63 -15.91 -16.32
N LEU A 123 2.57 -15.31 -15.58
CA LEU A 123 3.46 -15.98 -14.64
C LEU A 123 2.79 -16.18 -13.28
N VAL A 124 1.81 -17.09 -13.24
CA VAL A 124 0.95 -17.32 -12.06
C VAL A 124 1.74 -17.63 -10.78
N PHE A 125 2.80 -18.47 -10.88
CA PHE A 125 3.63 -18.76 -9.71
C PHE A 125 4.40 -17.53 -9.22
N LEU A 126 4.93 -16.72 -10.13
CA LEU A 126 5.67 -15.50 -9.77
C LEU A 126 4.72 -14.49 -9.07
N THR A 127 3.50 -14.31 -9.57
CA THR A 127 2.52 -13.41 -8.96
C THR A 127 2.13 -13.85 -7.54
N LEU A 128 2.10 -15.17 -7.28
CA LEU A 128 1.88 -15.69 -5.93
C LEU A 128 3.06 -15.33 -5.00
N VAL A 129 4.30 -15.52 -5.46
CA VAL A 129 5.50 -15.17 -4.68
C VAL A 129 5.56 -13.67 -4.42
N GLU A 130 5.31 -12.84 -5.44
CA GLU A 130 5.27 -11.39 -5.31
C GLU A 130 4.23 -10.93 -4.28
N SER A 131 3.01 -11.49 -4.31
CA SER A 131 1.95 -11.13 -3.37
C SER A 131 2.24 -11.58 -1.92
N LEU A 132 2.90 -12.73 -1.74
CA LEU A 132 3.35 -13.18 -0.41
C LEU A 132 4.42 -12.25 0.17
N LEU A 133 5.42 -11.88 -0.65
CA LEU A 133 6.47 -10.95 -0.24
C LEU A 133 5.90 -9.55 0.02
N ALA A 134 4.99 -9.07 -0.84
CA ALA A 134 4.31 -7.78 -0.66
C ALA A 134 3.55 -7.76 0.67
N MET A 135 2.79 -8.80 1.00
CA MET A 135 2.06 -8.89 2.26
C MET A 135 2.99 -8.89 3.49
N ALA A 136 4.08 -9.66 3.46
CA ALA A 136 5.05 -9.68 4.55
C ALA A 136 5.69 -8.29 4.77
N LEU A 137 6.10 -7.63 3.68
CA LEU A 137 6.67 -6.28 3.75
C LEU A 137 5.65 -5.21 4.14
N ALA A 138 4.38 -5.33 3.71
CA ALA A 138 3.31 -4.43 4.08
C ALA A 138 3.07 -4.46 5.60
N ILE A 139 3.00 -5.65 6.22
CA ILE A 139 2.89 -5.79 7.67
C ILE A 139 4.09 -5.13 8.38
N LEU A 140 5.31 -5.35 7.90
CA LEU A 140 6.51 -4.71 8.46
C LEU A 140 6.46 -3.19 8.33
N THR A 141 6.00 -2.68 7.19
CA THR A 141 5.81 -1.24 6.95
C THR A 141 4.81 -0.66 7.94
N THR A 142 3.67 -1.31 8.13
CA THR A 142 2.63 -0.92 9.09
C THR A 142 3.20 -0.81 10.51
N ILE A 143 3.97 -1.81 10.95
CA ILE A 143 4.60 -1.79 12.28
C ILE A 143 5.55 -0.60 12.43
N VAL A 144 6.35 -0.32 11.41
CA VAL A 144 7.30 0.83 11.44
C VAL A 144 6.53 2.15 11.39
N PHE A 145 5.47 2.25 10.59
CA PHE A 145 4.64 3.45 10.51
C PHE A 145 3.96 3.76 11.84
N PHE A 146 3.46 2.75 12.56
CA PHE A 146 2.92 2.93 13.92
C PHE A 146 3.96 3.46 14.92
N ARG A 147 5.24 3.15 14.73
CA ARG A 147 6.31 3.68 15.59
C ARG A 147 6.59 5.16 15.33
N VAL A 148 6.37 5.63 14.10
CA VAL A 148 6.57 7.04 13.73
C VAL A 148 5.33 7.86 14.02
N SER A 149 4.15 7.40 13.56
CA SER A 149 2.85 8.04 13.75
C SER A 149 1.74 6.98 13.74
N CYS A 150 0.95 6.94 14.81
CA CYS A 150 -0.20 6.03 14.87
C CYS A 150 -1.21 6.31 13.75
N PHE A 151 -1.40 7.57 13.37
CA PHE A 151 -2.33 7.93 12.30
C PHE A 151 -1.89 7.36 10.96
N SER A 152 -0.61 7.47 10.62
CA SER A 152 -0.04 6.87 9.41
C SER A 152 -0.19 5.35 9.43
N GLY A 153 0.09 4.70 10.56
CA GLY A 153 -0.09 3.27 10.72
C GLY A 153 -1.53 2.83 10.45
N PHE A 154 -2.53 3.55 10.99
CA PHE A 154 -3.95 3.25 10.73
C PHE A 154 -4.35 3.41 9.27
N ILE A 155 -3.86 4.45 8.59
CA ILE A 155 -4.11 4.63 7.15
C ILE A 155 -3.50 3.46 6.36
N PHE A 156 -2.29 3.02 6.72
CA PHE A 156 -1.62 1.94 6.00
C PHE A 156 -2.28 0.57 6.23
N VAL A 157 -2.95 0.34 7.36
CA VAL A 157 -3.77 -0.86 7.58
C VAL A 157 -4.87 -1.02 6.51
N LEU A 158 -5.46 0.07 6.02
CA LEU A 158 -6.42 0.00 4.92
C LEU A 158 -5.79 -0.55 3.64
N HIS A 159 -4.53 -0.19 3.40
CA HIS A 159 -3.75 -0.75 2.30
C HIS A 159 -3.42 -2.24 2.53
N ASP A 160 -3.07 -2.65 3.76
CA ASP A 160 -2.82 -4.07 4.09
C ASP A 160 -4.03 -4.96 3.79
N ILE A 161 -5.25 -4.47 4.03
CA ILE A 161 -6.49 -5.19 3.69
C ILE A 161 -6.57 -5.42 2.18
N TRP A 162 -6.16 -4.43 1.39
CA TRP A 162 -6.12 -4.58 -0.07
C TRP A 162 -5.04 -5.59 -0.51
N VAL A 163 -3.82 -5.48 0.01
CA VAL A 163 -2.72 -6.43 -0.28
C VAL A 163 -3.13 -7.86 0.08
N PHE A 164 -3.81 -8.05 1.20
CA PHE A 164 -4.35 -9.35 1.61
C PHE A 164 -5.39 -9.87 0.60
N SER A 165 -6.24 -9.01 0.07
CA SER A 165 -7.22 -9.38 -0.97
C SER A 165 -6.53 -9.83 -2.26
N ILE A 166 -5.45 -9.15 -2.67
CA ILE A 166 -4.61 -9.55 -3.81
C ILE A 166 -3.93 -10.89 -3.55
N LEU A 167 -3.44 -11.12 -2.34
CA LEU A 167 -2.84 -12.40 -1.96
C LEU A 167 -3.86 -13.56 -2.09
N ILE A 168 -5.08 -13.39 -1.57
CA ILE A 168 -6.15 -14.39 -1.73
C ILE A 168 -6.44 -14.65 -3.21
N LEU A 169 -6.51 -13.59 -4.00
CA LEU A 169 -6.72 -13.70 -5.45
C LEU A 169 -5.60 -14.50 -6.11
N SER A 170 -4.34 -14.20 -5.80
CA SER A 170 -3.17 -14.90 -6.34
C SER A 170 -3.18 -16.39 -5.98
N PHE A 171 -3.55 -16.74 -4.74
CA PHE A 171 -3.76 -18.14 -4.35
C PHE A 171 -4.84 -18.82 -5.17
N ARG A 172 -6.00 -18.19 -5.34
CA ARG A 172 -7.09 -18.74 -6.13
C ARG A 172 -6.69 -18.98 -7.58
N ILE A 173 -5.96 -18.05 -8.18
CA ILE A 173 -5.46 -18.17 -9.55
C ILE A 173 -4.47 -19.34 -9.63
N PHE A 174 -3.55 -19.45 -8.68
CA PHE A 174 -2.54 -20.50 -8.66
C PHE A 174 -3.13 -21.91 -8.52
N PHE A 175 -4.13 -22.11 -7.67
CA PHE A 175 -4.75 -23.41 -7.50
C PHE A 175 -5.72 -23.83 -8.64
N ARG A 176 -6.11 -22.87 -9.46
CA ARG A 176 -7.00 -23.14 -10.59
C ARG A 176 -6.25 -23.47 -11.88
N ASN A 177 -5.01 -23.00 -12.00
CA ASN A 177 -4.12 -23.25 -13.13
C ASN A 177 -3.03 -24.25 -12.80
#